data_a44f75d8a597cfc6e2d49212fa882413
#
_entry.id   a44f75d8a597cfc6e2d49212fa882413
#
_cell.length_a   1.000
_cell.length_b   1.000
_cell.length_c   1.000
_cell.angle_alpha   90.00
_cell.angle_beta   90.00
_cell.angle_gamma   90.00
#
_symmetry.space_group_name_H-M   'P 1'
#
loop_
_entity.id
_entity.type
_entity.pdbx_description
1 polymer ?
#
loop_
_entity_poly.entity_id
_entity_poly.type
_entity_poly.pdbx_seq_one_letter_code
_entity_poly.pdbx_strand_id
1 'polypeptide(L)'
;RCALSSYVTGEAPNTHGVCSPPKAVRWTETPKGLESRLSGVLIDRYGPGENAGYPTLCKGRFDVGGVHDDGYYAIEEPTSLNTLALLPQLMAMGVRAIKIEGRQRSPAYVAQVTQVWREAIDHCRANPHRYTPKSDWMATLGAVAEGQQQTLGAYHRPWK
;
A
#
# COMPACT_ATOMS: atom_id res chain seq x y z
N ARG A 1 1.13 -13.96 -12.65
CA ARG A 1 0.39 -14.91 -11.80
C ARG A 1 1.14 -15.06 -10.47
N CYS A 2 0.40 -15.11 -9.35
CA CYS A 2 0.98 -15.34 -8.03
C CYS A 2 0.72 -16.80 -7.61
N ALA A 3 1.76 -17.62 -7.55
CA ALA A 3 1.65 -19.01 -7.15
C ALA A 3 1.16 -19.19 -5.71
N LEU A 4 1.63 -18.33 -4.80
CA LEU A 4 1.22 -18.34 -3.39
C LEU A 4 -0.29 -18.10 -3.23
N SER A 5 -0.80 -17.08 -3.91
CA SER A 5 -2.23 -16.77 -3.89
C SER A 5 -3.06 -17.93 -4.47
N SER A 6 -2.65 -18.45 -5.62
CA SER A 6 -3.35 -19.58 -6.26
C SER A 6 -3.38 -20.82 -5.36
N TYR A 7 -2.27 -21.12 -4.67
CA TYR A 7 -2.19 -22.24 -3.74
C TYR A 7 -3.18 -22.10 -2.57
N VAL A 8 -3.25 -20.91 -1.97
CA VAL A 8 -4.11 -20.67 -0.80
C VAL A 8 -5.58 -20.50 -1.14
N THR A 9 -5.87 -19.82 -2.27
CA THR A 9 -7.27 -19.55 -2.66
C THR A 9 -7.89 -20.65 -3.51
N GLY A 10 -7.09 -21.56 -4.07
CA GLY A 10 -7.55 -22.55 -5.05
C GLY A 10 -7.89 -21.96 -6.43
N GLU A 11 -7.63 -20.67 -6.64
CA GLU A 11 -8.01 -19.95 -7.85
C GLU A 11 -6.83 -19.19 -8.46
N ALA A 12 -6.80 -19.09 -9.79
CA ALA A 12 -5.81 -18.23 -10.43
C ALA A 12 -6.11 -16.75 -10.15
N PRO A 13 -5.11 -15.91 -9.78
CA PRO A 13 -5.31 -14.49 -9.48
C PRO A 13 -5.99 -13.71 -10.60
N ASN A 14 -5.81 -14.13 -11.85
CA ASN A 14 -6.42 -13.49 -13.02
C ASN A 14 -7.94 -13.69 -13.09
N THR A 15 -8.51 -14.69 -12.40
CA THR A 15 -9.95 -14.95 -12.39
C THR A 15 -10.74 -13.74 -11.90
N HIS A 16 -10.20 -13.05 -10.89
CA HIS A 16 -10.83 -11.85 -10.29
C HIS A 16 -10.01 -10.58 -10.47
N GLY A 17 -8.87 -10.66 -11.16
CA GLY A 17 -7.94 -9.54 -11.32
C GLY A 17 -7.23 -9.12 -10.03
N VAL A 18 -7.33 -9.90 -8.95
CA VAL A 18 -6.77 -9.60 -7.62
C VAL A 18 -6.14 -10.84 -6.99
N CYS A 19 -5.13 -10.63 -6.13
CA CYS A 19 -4.46 -11.72 -5.42
C CYS A 19 -5.31 -12.30 -4.29
N SER A 20 -6.16 -11.48 -3.69
CA SER A 20 -7.00 -11.85 -2.55
C SER A 20 -8.45 -11.53 -2.84
N PRO A 21 -9.20 -12.47 -3.44
CA PRO A 21 -10.62 -12.25 -3.74
C PRO A 21 -11.40 -11.94 -2.46
N PRO A 22 -12.32 -10.95 -2.46
CA PRO A 22 -13.06 -10.55 -1.26
C PRO A 22 -13.80 -11.71 -0.59
N LYS A 23 -14.30 -12.67 -1.35
CA LYS A 23 -14.98 -13.86 -0.83
C LYS A 23 -14.08 -14.73 0.06
N ALA A 24 -12.76 -14.71 -0.17
CA ALA A 24 -11.77 -15.48 0.58
C ALA A 24 -11.19 -14.72 1.78
N VAL A 25 -11.46 -13.41 1.88
CA VAL A 25 -10.96 -12.55 2.96
C VAL A 25 -11.94 -12.56 4.14
N ARG A 26 -11.38 -12.63 5.35
CA ARG A 26 -12.11 -12.47 6.60
C ARG A 26 -11.34 -11.55 7.53
N TRP A 27 -12.08 -10.68 8.20
CA TRP A 27 -11.60 -9.81 9.24
C TRP A 27 -12.26 -10.19 10.55
N THR A 28 -11.50 -10.28 11.62
CA THR A 28 -12.00 -10.68 12.94
C THR A 28 -11.34 -9.83 14.01
N GLU A 29 -12.13 -9.16 14.83
CA GLU A 29 -11.63 -8.53 16.05
C GLU A 29 -11.38 -9.61 17.09
N THR A 30 -10.20 -9.57 17.71
CA THR A 30 -9.77 -10.48 18.78
C THR A 30 -9.21 -9.67 19.95
N PRO A 31 -9.08 -10.27 21.14
CA PRO A 31 -8.38 -9.63 22.27
C PRO A 31 -6.93 -9.22 21.94
N LYS A 32 -6.34 -9.84 20.92
CA LYS A 32 -4.97 -9.55 20.47
C LYS A 32 -4.88 -8.53 19.33
N GLY A 33 -6.00 -7.99 18.86
CA GLY A 33 -6.07 -7.04 17.76
C GLY A 33 -6.96 -7.50 16.61
N LEU A 34 -6.96 -6.73 15.52
CA LEU A 34 -7.69 -7.02 14.30
C LEU A 34 -6.93 -8.04 13.45
N GLU A 35 -7.49 -9.22 13.26
CA GLU A 35 -6.90 -10.25 12.41
C GLU A 35 -7.46 -10.20 10.99
N SER A 36 -6.57 -10.35 10.00
CA SER A 36 -6.93 -10.58 8.61
C SER A 36 -6.56 -12.00 8.18
N ARG A 37 -7.48 -12.67 7.50
CA ARG A 37 -7.29 -14.03 7.01
C ARG A 37 -7.65 -14.14 5.53
N LEU A 38 -6.91 -14.97 4.81
CA LEU A 38 -7.17 -15.33 3.42
C LEU A 38 -7.38 -16.86 3.35
N SER A 39 -8.58 -17.31 2.96
CA SER A 39 -8.95 -18.74 2.95
C SER A 39 -8.61 -19.46 4.26
N GLY A 40 -8.79 -18.79 5.41
CA GLY A 40 -8.48 -19.34 6.74
C GLY A 40 -7.02 -19.13 7.20
N VAL A 41 -6.08 -18.88 6.31
CA VAL A 41 -4.68 -18.57 6.68
C VAL A 41 -4.62 -17.19 7.31
N LEU A 42 -4.05 -17.09 8.53
CA LEU A 42 -3.78 -15.79 9.16
C LEU A 42 -2.70 -15.06 8.35
N ILE A 43 -3.05 -13.87 7.87
CA ILE A 43 -2.13 -13.02 7.11
C ILE A 43 -1.45 -12.04 8.04
N ASP A 44 -2.23 -11.36 8.88
CA ASP A 44 -1.69 -10.36 9.77
C ASP A 44 -2.59 -10.13 10.97
N ARG A 45 -2.01 -9.53 12.03
CA ARG A 45 -2.71 -9.07 13.22
C ARG A 45 -2.26 -7.64 13.50
N TYR A 46 -3.21 -6.71 13.47
CA TYR A 46 -2.97 -5.29 13.60
C TYR A 46 -3.30 -4.84 15.02
N GLY A 47 -2.37 -4.12 15.64
CA GLY A 47 -2.56 -3.48 16.92
C GLY A 47 -3.40 -2.19 16.84
N PRO A 48 -3.73 -1.58 17.99
CA PRO A 48 -4.44 -0.30 18.02
C PRO A 48 -3.67 0.79 17.27
N GLY A 49 -4.33 1.47 16.33
CA GLY A 49 -3.74 2.55 15.53
C GLY A 49 -2.81 2.10 14.41
N GLU A 50 -2.64 0.80 14.19
CA GLU A 50 -1.86 0.27 13.10
C GLU A 50 -2.66 0.29 11.79
N ASN A 51 -2.06 0.81 10.71
CA ASN A 51 -2.68 0.86 9.39
C ASN A 51 -2.81 -0.54 8.80
N ALA A 52 -4.04 -1.01 8.66
CA ALA A 52 -4.33 -2.30 8.07
C ALA A 52 -4.38 -2.21 6.54
N GLY A 53 -3.45 -2.88 5.87
CA GLY A 53 -3.50 -3.08 4.42
C GLY A 53 -4.50 -4.17 4.03
N TYR A 54 -4.88 -4.20 2.74
CA TYR A 54 -5.68 -5.32 2.23
C TYR A 54 -4.85 -6.60 2.27
N PRO A 55 -5.36 -7.71 2.86
CA PRO A 55 -4.54 -8.88 3.17
C PRO A 55 -4.08 -9.60 1.89
N THR A 56 -2.77 -9.64 1.70
CA THR A 56 -2.11 -10.41 0.64
C THR A 56 -1.00 -11.25 1.24
N LEU A 57 -0.81 -12.47 0.75
CA LEU A 57 0.17 -13.40 1.31
C LEU A 57 1.59 -12.85 1.32
N CYS A 58 2.00 -12.12 0.27
CA CYS A 58 3.35 -11.58 0.22
C CYS A 58 3.62 -10.47 1.24
N LYS A 59 2.58 -9.84 1.79
CA LYS A 59 2.66 -8.73 2.75
C LYS A 59 2.11 -9.11 4.13
N GLY A 60 2.11 -10.39 4.45
CA GLY A 60 1.70 -10.88 5.76
C GLY A 60 2.88 -11.03 6.71
N ARG A 61 2.59 -10.94 8.00
CA ARG A 61 3.55 -11.30 9.06
C ARG A 61 3.43 -12.79 9.37
N PHE A 62 4.53 -13.50 9.22
CA PHE A 62 4.60 -14.92 9.47
C PHE A 62 5.75 -15.27 10.40
N ASP A 63 5.53 -16.24 11.26
CA ASP A 63 6.62 -16.87 11.99
C ASP A 63 7.23 -17.98 11.11
N VAL A 64 8.48 -17.77 10.71
CA VAL A 64 9.24 -18.74 9.93
C VAL A 64 10.26 -19.42 10.82
N GLY A 65 10.02 -20.67 11.13
CA GLY A 65 10.92 -21.49 11.95
C GLY A 65 10.74 -21.37 13.46
N GLY A 66 9.65 -20.76 13.95
CA GLY A 66 9.34 -20.64 15.38
C GLY A 66 10.27 -19.67 16.13
N VAL A 67 10.80 -18.66 15.44
CA VAL A 67 11.82 -17.73 16.00
C VAL A 67 11.21 -16.42 16.49
N HIS A 68 10.03 -16.07 15.99
CA HIS A 68 9.36 -14.78 16.27
C HIS A 68 7.90 -14.96 16.64
N ASP A 69 7.57 -14.83 17.92
CA ASP A 69 6.21 -15.01 18.46
C ASP A 69 5.14 -14.13 17.77
N ASP A 70 5.51 -12.91 17.35
CA ASP A 70 4.61 -11.95 16.68
C ASP A 70 4.71 -11.98 15.16
N GLY A 71 5.60 -12.82 14.61
CA GLY A 71 5.87 -12.89 13.18
C GLY A 71 6.62 -11.65 12.64
N TYR A 72 7.05 -11.75 11.38
CA TYR A 72 7.70 -10.66 10.64
C TYR A 72 7.32 -10.73 9.16
N TYR A 73 7.56 -9.66 8.41
CA TYR A 73 7.32 -9.63 6.96
C TYR A 73 8.39 -10.42 6.22
N ALA A 74 8.14 -11.72 6.09
CA ALA A 74 9.13 -12.67 5.55
C ALA A 74 9.38 -12.52 4.05
N ILE A 75 8.45 -11.91 3.31
CA ILE A 75 8.54 -11.76 1.85
C ILE A 75 8.68 -10.28 1.49
N GLU A 76 7.69 -9.45 1.84
CA GLU A 76 7.65 -8.04 1.50
C GLU A 76 6.94 -7.25 2.61
N GLU A 77 7.59 -6.23 3.15
CA GLU A 77 6.94 -5.30 4.06
C GLU A 77 5.95 -4.41 3.29
N PRO A 78 4.71 -4.23 3.77
CA PRO A 78 3.77 -3.32 3.15
C PRO A 78 4.28 -1.88 3.26
N THR A 79 4.55 -1.28 2.12
CA THR A 79 4.99 0.11 2.00
C THR A 79 4.17 0.82 0.93
N SER A 80 3.97 2.12 1.10
CA SER A 80 3.27 2.94 0.11
C SER A 80 4.23 3.84 -0.65
N LEU A 81 4.16 3.76 -1.99
CA LEU A 81 4.93 4.63 -2.85
C LEU A 81 4.40 6.06 -2.76
N ASN A 82 5.23 7.00 -2.32
CA ASN A 82 4.92 8.42 -2.30
C ASN A 82 6.00 9.23 -3.02
N THR A 83 5.69 9.69 -4.22
CA THR A 83 6.61 10.47 -5.06
C THR A 83 6.22 11.95 -5.13
N LEU A 84 5.40 12.44 -4.20
CA LEU A 84 4.89 13.81 -4.21
C LEU A 84 6.03 14.86 -4.24
N ALA A 85 7.13 14.58 -3.53
CA ALA A 85 8.31 15.44 -3.52
C ALA A 85 9.05 15.50 -4.86
N LEU A 86 8.88 14.51 -5.72
CA LEU A 86 9.52 14.45 -7.05
C LEU A 86 8.72 15.16 -8.14
N LEU A 87 7.58 15.77 -7.80
CA LEU A 87 6.67 16.36 -8.77
C LEU A 87 7.35 17.39 -9.70
N PRO A 88 8.19 18.34 -9.22
CA PRO A 88 8.90 19.27 -10.11
C PRO A 88 9.80 18.56 -11.13
N GLN A 89 10.50 17.52 -10.70
CA GLN A 89 11.39 16.74 -11.56
C GLN A 89 10.59 15.95 -12.61
N LEU A 90 9.50 15.29 -12.20
CA LEU A 90 8.60 14.58 -13.13
C LEU A 90 8.02 15.52 -14.18
N MET A 91 7.61 16.72 -13.78
CA MET A 91 7.10 17.74 -14.72
C MET A 91 8.18 18.23 -15.67
N ALA A 92 9.40 18.50 -15.17
CA ALA A 92 10.53 18.92 -15.99
C ALA A 92 10.94 17.86 -17.03
N MET A 93 10.81 16.59 -16.69
CA MET A 93 11.02 15.47 -17.62
C MET A 93 9.89 15.28 -18.64
N GLY A 94 8.82 16.07 -18.60
CA GLY A 94 7.71 15.99 -19.53
C GLY A 94 6.65 14.94 -19.19
N VAL A 95 6.59 14.45 -17.98
CA VAL A 95 5.51 13.54 -17.54
C VAL A 95 4.16 14.29 -17.60
N ARG A 96 3.20 13.76 -18.35
CA ARG A 96 1.91 14.39 -18.64
C ARG A 96 0.76 13.81 -17.82
N ALA A 97 0.89 12.59 -17.33
CA ALA A 97 -0.16 11.91 -16.59
C ALA A 97 0.44 11.05 -15.47
N ILE A 98 -0.27 10.95 -14.37
CA ILE A 98 0.06 10.11 -13.23
C ILE A 98 -1.05 9.09 -13.09
N LYS A 99 -0.68 7.80 -13.00
CA LYS A 99 -1.60 6.71 -12.72
C LYS A 99 -1.63 6.45 -11.22
N ILE A 100 -2.82 6.52 -10.63
CA ILE A 100 -3.06 6.11 -9.24
C ILE A 100 -3.64 4.70 -9.28
N GLU A 101 -3.02 3.77 -8.55
CA GLU A 101 -3.53 2.41 -8.42
C GLU A 101 -4.42 2.32 -7.19
N GLY A 102 -5.70 2.09 -7.41
CA GLY A 102 -6.74 2.00 -6.37
C GLY A 102 -7.33 0.60 -6.21
N ARG A 103 -6.75 -0.43 -6.86
CA ARG A 103 -7.25 -1.79 -6.77
C ARG A 103 -7.19 -2.30 -5.33
N GLN A 104 -8.27 -2.90 -4.85
CA GLN A 104 -8.42 -3.34 -3.47
C GLN A 104 -8.33 -2.20 -2.43
N ARG A 105 -8.70 -0.99 -2.87
CA ARG A 105 -8.81 0.19 -2.01
C ARG A 105 -10.24 0.69 -1.96
N SER A 106 -10.57 1.39 -0.86
CA SER A 106 -11.89 1.99 -0.71
C SER A 106 -12.08 3.18 -1.66
N PRO A 107 -13.33 3.54 -2.01
CA PRO A 107 -13.61 4.79 -2.73
C PRO A 107 -13.07 6.03 -2.02
N ALA A 108 -13.08 6.04 -0.68
CA ALA A 108 -12.54 7.13 0.12
C ALA A 108 -11.03 7.28 -0.07
N TYR A 109 -10.29 6.16 -0.10
CA TYR A 109 -8.85 6.18 -0.44
C TYR A 109 -8.61 6.83 -1.80
N VAL A 110 -9.32 6.39 -2.84
CA VAL A 110 -9.14 6.92 -4.20
C VAL A 110 -9.45 8.41 -4.24
N ALA A 111 -10.53 8.85 -3.59
CA ALA A 111 -10.90 10.26 -3.53
C ALA A 111 -9.82 11.11 -2.84
N GLN A 112 -9.38 10.72 -1.65
CA GLN A 112 -8.39 11.48 -0.88
C GLN A 112 -7.03 11.55 -1.60
N VAL A 113 -6.54 10.42 -2.10
CA VAL A 113 -5.26 10.38 -2.84
C VAL A 113 -5.35 11.24 -4.10
N THR A 114 -6.43 11.14 -4.86
CA THR A 114 -6.61 11.92 -6.09
C THR A 114 -6.71 13.42 -5.79
N GLN A 115 -7.40 13.80 -4.73
CA GLN A 115 -7.49 15.20 -4.30
C GLN A 115 -6.12 15.77 -3.95
N VAL A 116 -5.37 15.08 -3.09
CA VAL A 116 -4.01 15.53 -2.70
C VAL A 116 -3.11 15.69 -3.92
N TRP A 117 -3.10 14.70 -4.82
CA TRP A 117 -2.30 14.77 -6.04
C TRP A 117 -2.74 15.91 -6.96
N ARG A 118 -4.05 16.17 -7.08
CA ARG A 118 -4.55 17.27 -7.89
C ARG A 118 -4.10 18.63 -7.34
N GLU A 119 -4.26 18.84 -6.04
CA GLU A 119 -3.84 20.07 -5.37
C GLU A 119 -2.32 20.28 -5.46
N ALA A 120 -1.54 19.22 -5.27
CA ALA A 120 -0.09 19.27 -5.37
C ALA A 120 0.40 19.60 -6.79
N ILE A 121 -0.23 19.05 -7.82
CA ILE A 121 0.09 19.36 -9.22
C ILE A 121 -0.21 20.83 -9.51
N ASP A 122 -1.35 21.36 -9.08
CA ASP A 122 -1.71 22.76 -9.31
C ASP A 122 -0.77 23.72 -8.57
N HIS A 123 -0.42 23.37 -7.32
CA HIS A 123 0.56 24.11 -6.55
C HIS A 123 1.95 24.11 -7.19
N CYS A 124 2.41 22.96 -7.66
CA CYS A 124 3.70 22.81 -8.34
C CYS A 124 3.73 23.60 -9.66
N ARG A 125 2.66 23.57 -10.45
CA ARG A 125 2.55 24.34 -11.69
C ARG A 125 2.64 25.84 -11.45
N ALA A 126 2.05 26.34 -10.36
CA ALA A 126 2.09 27.76 -10.02
C ALA A 126 3.50 28.20 -9.60
N ASN A 127 4.26 27.37 -8.91
CA ASN A 127 5.59 27.72 -8.37
C ASN A 127 6.56 26.52 -8.37
N PRO A 128 7.02 26.04 -9.52
CA PRO A 128 7.84 24.81 -9.60
C PRO A 128 9.17 24.91 -8.84
N HIS A 129 9.79 26.11 -8.80
CA HIS A 129 11.08 26.30 -8.12
C HIS A 129 10.97 26.45 -6.59
N ARG A 130 9.76 26.66 -6.07
CA ARG A 130 9.51 26.76 -4.62
C ARG A 130 8.57 25.67 -4.12
N TYR A 131 8.37 24.63 -4.93
CA TYR A 131 7.49 23.56 -4.55
C TYR A 131 8.09 22.73 -3.43
N THR A 132 7.32 22.56 -2.37
CA THR A 132 7.50 21.57 -1.32
C THR A 132 6.14 20.95 -1.00
N PRO A 133 6.05 19.64 -0.78
CA PRO A 133 4.81 19.02 -0.32
C PRO A 133 4.34 19.66 0.98
N LYS A 134 3.06 19.97 1.09
CA LYS A 134 2.47 20.49 2.33
C LYS A 134 2.38 19.36 3.37
N SER A 135 2.48 19.72 4.64
CA SER A 135 2.41 18.78 5.76
C SER A 135 1.05 18.07 5.86
N ASP A 136 -0.04 18.78 5.56
CA ASP A 136 -1.38 18.23 5.54
C ASP A 136 -1.59 17.18 4.42
N TRP A 137 -0.99 17.39 3.24
CA TRP A 137 -0.98 16.39 2.17
C TRP A 137 -0.23 15.12 2.59
N MET A 138 0.94 15.30 3.20
CA MET A 138 1.74 14.17 3.66
C MET A 138 1.03 13.42 4.79
N ALA A 139 0.37 14.11 5.69
CA ALA A 139 -0.43 13.50 6.76
C ALA A 139 -1.62 12.71 6.18
N THR A 140 -2.35 13.29 5.20
CA THR A 140 -3.46 12.62 4.53
C THR A 140 -3.00 11.35 3.82
N LEU A 141 -1.91 11.42 3.03
CA LEU A 141 -1.36 10.25 2.35
C LEU A 141 -0.83 9.20 3.33
N GLY A 142 -0.27 9.62 4.47
CA GLY A 142 0.18 8.73 5.53
C GLY A 142 -0.98 7.98 6.20
N ALA A 143 -2.08 8.68 6.48
CA ALA A 143 -3.25 8.09 7.12
C ALA A 143 -3.96 7.02 6.26
N VAL A 144 -3.82 7.09 4.94
CA VAL A 144 -4.40 6.12 4.00
C VAL A 144 -3.36 5.16 3.42
N ALA A 145 -2.10 5.24 3.87
CA ALA A 145 -1.03 4.38 3.40
C ALA A 145 -1.25 2.92 3.80
N GLU A 146 -0.67 2.01 3.05
CA GLU A 146 -0.56 0.61 3.43
C GLU A 146 0.72 0.44 4.25
N GLY A 147 0.60 -0.20 5.43
CA GLY A 147 1.71 -0.34 6.37
C GLY A 147 2.13 0.98 7.03
N GLN A 148 3.25 0.93 7.73
CA GLN A 148 3.76 2.05 8.52
C GLN A 148 4.74 2.95 7.76
N GLN A 149 5.25 2.49 6.61
CA GLN A 149 6.32 3.16 5.89
C GLN A 149 5.88 3.69 4.52
N GLN A 150 6.43 4.84 4.16
CA GLN A 150 6.36 5.38 2.81
C GLN A 150 7.73 5.27 2.14
N THR A 151 7.75 5.04 0.84
CA THR A 151 8.97 4.86 0.07
C THR A 151 8.93 5.63 -1.25
N LEU A 152 10.10 6.00 -1.75
CA LEU A 152 10.30 6.44 -3.13
C LEU A 152 10.46 5.26 -4.10
N GLY A 153 10.51 4.02 -3.59
CA GLY A 153 10.64 2.82 -4.42
C GLY A 153 11.84 2.88 -5.35
N ALA A 154 11.62 2.56 -6.63
CA ALA A 154 12.66 2.54 -7.65
C ALA A 154 13.27 3.92 -7.96
N TYR A 155 12.61 5.02 -7.59
CA TYR A 155 13.13 6.38 -7.84
C TYR A 155 14.30 6.77 -6.92
N HIS A 156 14.55 6.00 -5.87
CA HIS A 156 15.64 6.27 -4.92
C HIS A 156 16.80 5.27 -5.03
N ARG A 157 16.59 4.13 -5.68
CA ARG A 157 17.59 3.07 -5.77
C ARG A 157 18.34 3.16 -7.10
N PRO A 158 19.69 3.18 -7.10
CA PRO A 158 20.42 2.98 -8.34
C PRO A 158 20.12 1.57 -8.88
N TRP A 159 19.90 1.47 -10.18
CA TRP A 159 19.83 0.18 -10.85
C TRP A 159 21.22 -0.46 -10.80
N LYS A 160 21.28 -1.66 -10.26
CA LYS A 160 22.48 -2.49 -10.30
C LYS A 160 22.37 -3.46 -11.45
#